data_d8a08b7a588c0820db0cbb4b6d624e2e
#
_entry.id   d8a08b7a588c0820db0cbb4b6d624e2e
#
_cell.length_a   1.000
_cell.length_b   1.000
_cell.length_c   1.000
_cell.angle_alpha   90.00
_cell.angle_beta   90.00
_cell.angle_gamma   90.00
#
_symmetry.space_group_name_H-M   'P 1'
#
loop_
_entity.id
_entity.type
_entity.pdbx_description
1 polymer ?
#
loop_
_entity_poly.entity_id
_entity_poly.type
_entity_poly.pdbx_seq_one_letter_code
_entity_poly.pdbx_strand_id
1 'polypeptide(L)'
;EERALVEATRGPIYAKFAGQSPDQLKTNPEALAIGQRLFLNNCAQCHGADARGSRHFPNLTDGDWLHGGDAETIVETITEGRHGIMPPQAAAFDSPADIENTAQYVLSLSGSATDPVKAQKGKKGFQVCAACHGPDGKGNQDVGAPNLTDRIWLHGGGLKGVMHAINNGFDSQMPAHKD
;
A
#
# COMPACT_ATOMS: atom_id res chain seq x y z
N GLU A 1 -1.40 28.23 22.50
CA GLU A 1 -1.84 29.45 21.79
C GLU A 1 -2.11 29.17 20.30
N GLU A 2 -1.21 28.53 19.58
CA GLU A 2 -1.34 28.22 18.15
C GLU A 2 -2.53 27.28 17.86
N ARG A 3 -2.73 26.20 18.63
CA ARG A 3 -3.89 25.30 18.51
C ARG A 3 -5.23 26.04 18.68
N ALA A 4 -5.31 26.96 19.66
CA ALA A 4 -6.53 27.74 19.88
C ALA A 4 -6.84 28.69 18.70
N LEU A 5 -5.81 29.26 18.09
CA LEU A 5 -5.94 30.12 16.91
C LEU A 5 -6.39 29.33 15.69
N VAL A 6 -5.82 28.13 15.48
CA VAL A 6 -6.21 27.21 14.40
C VAL A 6 -7.66 26.79 14.57
N GLU A 7 -8.08 26.41 15.78
CA GLU A 7 -9.43 26.01 16.10
C GLU A 7 -10.42 27.18 15.87
N ALA A 8 -10.11 28.38 16.32
CA ALA A 8 -10.94 29.55 16.13
C ALA A 8 -11.11 29.96 14.66
N THR A 9 -10.09 29.73 13.82
CA THR A 9 -10.11 30.13 12.41
C THR A 9 -10.64 29.03 11.48
N ARG A 10 -10.32 27.77 11.74
CA ARG A 10 -10.68 26.63 10.88
C ARG A 10 -11.88 25.84 11.39
N GLY A 11 -12.14 25.83 12.70
CA GLY A 11 -13.26 25.12 13.31
C GLY A 11 -14.60 25.46 12.66
N PRO A 12 -14.97 26.75 12.48
CA PRO A 12 -16.22 27.14 11.80
C PRO A 12 -16.31 26.64 10.35
N ILE A 13 -15.17 26.53 9.64
CA ILE A 13 -15.13 26.02 8.27
C ILE A 13 -15.41 24.51 8.25
N TYR A 14 -14.77 23.76 9.12
CA TYR A 14 -14.94 22.31 9.21
C TYR A 14 -16.31 21.92 9.77
N ALA A 15 -16.88 22.73 10.65
CA ALA A 15 -18.23 22.52 11.19
C ALA A 15 -19.32 22.47 10.09
N LYS A 16 -19.11 23.13 8.94
CA LYS A 16 -20.03 23.03 7.81
C LYS A 16 -20.15 21.63 7.23
N PHE A 17 -19.12 20.83 7.40
CA PHE A 17 -19.00 19.47 6.85
C PHE A 17 -19.21 18.38 7.89
N ALA A 18 -19.35 18.78 9.16
CA ALA A 18 -19.59 17.85 10.26
C ALA A 18 -20.87 17.03 10.00
N GLY A 19 -20.78 15.71 10.15
CA GLY A 19 -21.91 14.80 9.91
C GLY A 19 -22.22 14.49 8.45
N GLN A 20 -21.50 15.05 7.49
CA GLN A 20 -21.62 14.66 6.09
C GLN A 20 -20.76 13.41 5.83
N SER A 21 -21.30 12.45 5.05
CA SER A 21 -20.55 11.27 4.65
C SER A 21 -19.45 11.62 3.64
N PRO A 22 -18.38 10.82 3.54
CA PRO A 22 -17.36 10.99 2.50
C PRO A 22 -17.94 11.04 1.07
N ASP A 23 -19.01 10.28 0.82
CA ASP A 23 -19.71 10.27 -0.48
C ASP A 23 -20.40 11.61 -0.79
N GLN A 24 -20.89 12.31 0.21
CA GLN A 24 -21.42 13.67 0.05
C GLN A 24 -20.30 14.68 -0.17
N LEU A 25 -19.20 14.54 0.58
CA LEU A 25 -18.06 15.47 0.51
C LEU A 25 -17.32 15.39 -0.83
N LYS A 26 -17.19 14.19 -1.44
CA LYS A 26 -16.50 14.00 -2.74
C LYS A 26 -17.15 14.75 -3.91
N THR A 27 -18.40 15.21 -3.75
CA THR A 27 -19.11 15.99 -4.75
C THR A 27 -19.23 17.47 -4.39
N ASN A 28 -18.77 17.87 -3.21
CA ASN A 28 -18.85 19.23 -2.72
C ASN A 28 -17.58 20.02 -3.12
N PRO A 29 -17.67 21.06 -3.98
CA PRO A 29 -16.49 21.76 -4.47
C PRO A 29 -15.70 22.51 -3.38
N GLU A 30 -16.37 23.02 -2.32
CA GLU A 30 -15.67 23.66 -1.19
C GLU A 30 -14.91 22.63 -0.37
N ALA A 31 -15.50 21.48 -0.08
CA ALA A 31 -14.85 20.37 0.61
C ALA A 31 -13.64 19.83 -0.19
N LEU A 32 -13.81 19.64 -1.50
CA LEU A 32 -12.72 19.20 -2.38
C LEU A 32 -11.56 20.20 -2.41
N ALA A 33 -11.83 21.51 -2.48
CA ALA A 33 -10.78 22.52 -2.46
C ALA A 33 -10.02 22.55 -1.12
N ILE A 34 -10.69 22.30 -0.01
CA ILE A 34 -10.06 22.15 1.30
C ILE A 34 -9.22 20.86 1.34
N GLY A 35 -9.80 19.74 0.93
CA GLY A 35 -9.12 18.44 0.89
C GLY A 35 -7.85 18.49 0.03
N GLN A 36 -7.90 19.13 -1.13
CA GLN A 36 -6.74 19.31 -1.99
C GLN A 36 -5.61 20.09 -1.29
N ARG A 37 -5.94 21.18 -0.58
CA ARG A 37 -4.93 21.94 0.18
C ARG A 37 -4.33 21.11 1.31
N LEU A 38 -5.15 20.35 2.04
CA LEU A 38 -4.69 19.47 3.10
C LEU A 38 -3.79 18.36 2.54
N PHE A 39 -4.16 17.75 1.42
CA PHE A 39 -3.34 16.76 0.73
C PHE A 39 -1.99 17.32 0.31
N LEU A 40 -1.96 18.48 -0.33
CA LEU A 40 -0.72 19.11 -0.80
C LEU A 40 0.22 19.45 0.37
N ASN A 41 -0.33 19.82 1.52
CA ASN A 41 0.47 20.20 2.67
C ASN A 41 0.97 19.02 3.52
N ASN A 42 0.22 17.91 3.57
CA ASN A 42 0.51 16.82 4.50
C ASN A 42 0.84 15.49 3.82
N CYS A 43 0.32 15.23 2.62
CA CYS A 43 0.41 13.92 1.97
C CYS A 43 1.33 13.93 0.75
N ALA A 44 1.39 15.03 0.03
CA ALA A 44 2.09 15.13 -1.25
C ALA A 44 3.60 14.90 -1.15
N GLN A 45 4.21 15.13 0.02
CA GLN A 45 5.63 14.87 0.23
C GLN A 45 5.99 13.39 -0.02
N CYS A 46 5.11 12.48 0.34
CA CYS A 46 5.28 11.04 0.15
C CYS A 46 4.56 10.55 -1.12
N HIS A 47 3.29 10.94 -1.30
CA HIS A 47 2.45 10.41 -2.37
C HIS A 47 2.53 11.18 -3.71
N GLY A 48 3.34 12.26 -3.78
CA GLY A 48 3.42 13.13 -4.95
C GLY A 48 2.26 14.14 -5.00
N ALA A 49 2.49 15.29 -5.64
CA ALA A 49 1.47 16.34 -5.77
C ALA A 49 0.28 15.93 -6.66
N ASP A 50 0.47 14.94 -7.52
CA ASP A 50 -0.54 14.31 -8.37
C ASP A 50 -1.14 13.04 -7.76
N ALA A 51 -0.75 12.70 -6.51
CA ALA A 51 -1.15 11.51 -5.76
C ALA A 51 -0.80 10.16 -6.44
N ARG A 52 0.09 10.15 -7.45
CA ARG A 52 0.49 8.94 -8.17
C ARG A 52 1.58 8.13 -7.48
N GLY A 53 2.00 8.59 -6.30
CA GLY A 53 3.00 7.89 -5.52
C GLY A 53 4.40 7.96 -6.10
N SER A 54 5.26 7.17 -5.52
CA SER A 54 6.64 6.95 -5.97
C SER A 54 7.12 5.60 -5.44
N ARG A 55 8.37 5.25 -5.67
CA ARG A 55 8.92 4.02 -5.08
C ARG A 55 8.77 4.05 -3.55
N HIS A 56 8.18 3.02 -2.98
CA HIS A 56 7.83 2.85 -1.56
C HIS A 56 6.60 3.62 -1.08
N PHE A 57 5.99 4.46 -1.92
CA PHE A 57 4.77 5.20 -1.59
C PHE A 57 3.68 4.89 -2.61
N PRO A 58 2.54 4.32 -2.18
CA PRO A 58 1.49 3.87 -3.11
C PRO A 58 0.88 5.03 -3.91
N ASN A 59 0.48 4.70 -5.13
CA ASN A 59 -0.37 5.53 -5.96
C ASN A 59 -1.79 5.54 -5.36
N LEU A 60 -2.33 6.72 -5.12
CA LEU A 60 -3.67 6.89 -4.54
C LEU A 60 -4.74 7.15 -5.61
N THR A 61 -4.38 7.07 -6.89
CA THR A 61 -5.28 7.34 -8.02
C THR A 61 -5.63 6.10 -8.84
N ASP A 62 -5.03 4.94 -8.52
CA ASP A 62 -5.35 3.67 -9.15
C ASP A 62 -6.36 2.84 -8.33
N GLY A 63 -6.61 1.62 -8.77
CA GLY A 63 -7.52 0.69 -8.09
C GLY A 63 -6.82 -0.30 -7.16
N ASP A 64 -5.51 -0.15 -6.91
CA ASP A 64 -4.74 -1.06 -6.06
C ASP A 64 -4.64 -0.52 -4.63
N TRP A 65 -5.41 -1.11 -3.74
CA TRP A 65 -5.53 -0.71 -2.34
C TRP A 65 -5.05 -1.80 -1.41
N LEU A 66 -3.96 -1.55 -0.69
CA LEU A 66 -3.39 -2.52 0.28
C LEU A 66 -4.33 -2.83 1.44
N HIS A 67 -5.13 -1.85 1.89
CA HIS A 67 -6.01 -1.99 3.06
C HIS A 67 -7.50 -1.76 2.74
N GLY A 68 -7.83 -1.49 1.49
CA GLY A 68 -9.17 -1.14 1.04
C GLY A 68 -9.28 0.31 0.58
N GLY A 69 -10.10 0.52 -0.47
CA GLY A 69 -10.30 1.81 -1.14
C GLY A 69 -11.67 2.43 -0.89
N ASP A 70 -12.47 1.85 0.00
CA ASP A 70 -13.71 2.46 0.43
C ASP A 70 -13.44 3.67 1.34
N ALA A 71 -14.40 4.58 1.39
CA ALA A 71 -14.23 5.86 2.06
C ALA A 71 -13.96 5.72 3.58
N GLU A 72 -14.55 4.74 4.23
CA GLU A 72 -14.40 4.52 5.66
C GLU A 72 -13.00 4.01 5.98
N THR A 73 -12.51 3.05 5.22
CA THR A 73 -11.14 2.52 5.32
C THR A 73 -10.08 3.58 5.03
N ILE A 74 -10.33 4.48 4.05
CA ILE A 74 -9.44 5.61 3.77
C ILE A 74 -9.40 6.57 4.95
N VAL A 75 -10.54 6.92 5.55
CA VAL A 75 -10.60 7.77 6.74
C VAL A 75 -9.85 7.12 7.91
N GLU A 76 -10.08 5.84 8.16
CA GLU A 76 -9.33 5.09 9.19
C GLU A 76 -7.82 5.13 8.93
N THR A 77 -7.41 4.87 7.69
CA THR A 77 -5.99 4.90 7.28
C THR A 77 -5.35 6.25 7.52
N ILE A 78 -6.05 7.35 7.22
CA ILE A 78 -5.56 8.72 7.48
C ILE A 78 -5.50 8.98 8.99
N THR A 79 -6.54 8.60 9.72
CA THR A 79 -6.67 8.90 11.15
C THR A 79 -5.68 8.11 12.00
N GLU A 80 -5.59 6.81 11.79
CA GLU A 80 -4.80 5.90 12.64
C GLU A 80 -3.43 5.57 12.05
N GLY A 81 -3.22 5.87 10.77
CA GLY A 81 -2.04 5.43 10.04
C GLY A 81 -2.08 3.93 9.69
N ARG A 82 -1.00 3.45 9.11
CA ARG A 82 -0.83 2.00 8.81
C ARG A 82 0.62 1.60 9.06
N HIS A 83 0.79 0.38 9.55
CA HIS A 83 2.09 -0.24 9.72
C HIS A 83 2.07 -1.61 9.04
N GLY A 84 2.71 -1.70 7.87
CA GLY A 84 2.82 -2.91 7.08
C GLY A 84 4.17 -3.60 7.30
N ILE A 85 4.15 -4.85 7.74
CA ILE A 85 5.36 -5.64 7.96
C ILE A 85 5.30 -6.91 7.09
N MET A 86 6.27 -7.04 6.19
CA MET A 86 6.60 -8.31 5.55
C MET A 86 7.87 -8.83 6.18
N PRO A 87 7.83 -9.87 7.02
CA PRO A 87 9.05 -10.39 7.64
C PRO A 87 9.96 -11.07 6.60
N PRO A 88 11.29 -11.10 6.81
CA PRO A 88 12.21 -11.89 6.01
C PRO A 88 11.81 -13.37 6.01
N GLN A 89 11.81 -13.99 4.85
CA GLN A 89 11.40 -15.40 4.68
C GLN A 89 12.55 -16.32 4.29
N ALA A 90 13.76 -15.80 4.13
CA ALA A 90 14.92 -16.59 3.65
C ALA A 90 15.17 -17.87 4.45
N ALA A 91 14.94 -17.84 5.76
CA ALA A 91 15.13 -19.00 6.64
C ALA A 91 14.14 -20.16 6.39
N ALA A 92 13.07 -19.93 5.64
CA ALA A 92 12.09 -20.96 5.29
C ALA A 92 12.49 -21.75 4.02
N PHE A 93 13.63 -21.44 3.41
CA PHE A 93 14.13 -22.06 2.18
C PHE A 93 15.45 -22.80 2.43
N ASP A 94 15.59 -23.96 1.80
CA ASP A 94 16.78 -24.82 1.96
C ASP A 94 18.02 -24.23 1.25
N SER A 95 17.82 -23.42 0.23
CA SER A 95 18.92 -22.85 -0.55
C SER A 95 18.58 -21.51 -1.20
N PRO A 96 19.60 -20.68 -1.56
CA PRO A 96 19.37 -19.47 -2.36
C PRO A 96 18.73 -19.76 -3.73
N ALA A 97 18.93 -20.94 -4.28
CA ALA A 97 18.30 -21.36 -5.54
C ALA A 97 16.78 -21.55 -5.37
N ASP A 98 16.31 -22.00 -4.21
CA ASP A 98 14.87 -22.12 -3.93
C ASP A 98 14.21 -20.75 -3.78
N ILE A 99 14.91 -19.78 -3.21
CA ILE A 99 14.47 -18.38 -3.16
C ILE A 99 14.34 -17.81 -4.58
N GLU A 100 15.35 -18.02 -5.43
CA GLU A 100 15.31 -17.58 -6.81
C GLU A 100 14.15 -18.25 -7.58
N ASN A 101 13.99 -19.55 -7.44
CA ASN A 101 12.91 -20.30 -8.07
C ASN A 101 11.54 -19.73 -7.64
N THR A 102 11.36 -19.49 -6.33
CA THR A 102 10.13 -18.91 -5.78
C THR A 102 9.89 -17.49 -6.30
N ALA A 103 10.93 -16.67 -6.40
CA ALA A 103 10.83 -15.33 -6.98
C ALA A 103 10.41 -15.39 -8.46
N GLN A 104 10.92 -16.34 -9.24
CA GLN A 104 10.47 -16.57 -10.62
C GLN A 104 8.99 -16.99 -10.67
N TYR A 105 8.53 -17.82 -9.74
CA TYR A 105 7.11 -18.18 -9.66
C TYR A 105 6.25 -16.96 -9.33
N VAL A 106 6.63 -16.16 -8.34
CA VAL A 106 5.91 -14.92 -7.98
C VAL A 106 5.80 -13.98 -9.19
N LEU A 107 6.89 -13.75 -9.92
CA LEU A 107 6.87 -12.95 -11.14
C LEU A 107 5.94 -13.53 -12.22
N SER A 108 5.86 -14.85 -12.33
CA SER A 108 4.97 -15.51 -13.28
C SER A 108 3.49 -15.25 -13.00
N LEU A 109 3.10 -15.03 -11.74
CA LEU A 109 1.74 -14.70 -11.34
C LEU A 109 1.27 -13.38 -11.98
N SER A 110 2.16 -12.40 -12.10
CA SER A 110 1.88 -11.08 -12.72
C SER A 110 2.01 -11.09 -14.25
N GLY A 111 2.30 -12.22 -14.86
CA GLY A 111 2.60 -12.30 -16.30
C GLY A 111 3.90 -11.62 -16.69
N SER A 112 4.82 -11.39 -15.75
CA SER A 112 6.16 -10.88 -16.02
C SER A 112 7.03 -11.95 -16.70
N ALA A 113 8.06 -11.51 -17.42
CA ALA A 113 9.01 -12.43 -18.04
C ALA A 113 9.78 -13.23 -16.99
N THR A 114 9.78 -14.54 -17.11
CA THR A 114 10.39 -15.47 -16.15
C THR A 114 11.10 -16.63 -16.85
N ASP A 115 11.96 -17.31 -16.11
CA ASP A 115 12.42 -18.65 -16.47
C ASP A 115 11.31 -19.68 -16.11
N PRO A 116 10.65 -20.32 -17.08
CA PRO A 116 9.50 -21.18 -16.81
C PRO A 116 9.87 -22.44 -16.01
N VAL A 117 11.12 -22.93 -16.14
CA VAL A 117 11.59 -24.11 -15.40
C VAL A 117 11.78 -23.74 -13.92
N LYS A 118 12.41 -22.61 -13.66
CA LYS A 118 12.56 -22.09 -12.29
C LYS A 118 11.22 -21.75 -11.66
N ALA A 119 10.34 -21.07 -12.39
CA ALA A 119 8.98 -20.75 -11.92
C ALA A 119 8.21 -22.02 -11.53
N GLN A 120 8.26 -23.07 -12.35
CA GLN A 120 7.61 -24.34 -12.01
C GLN A 120 8.18 -24.98 -10.73
N LYS A 121 9.51 -24.91 -10.53
CA LYS A 121 10.13 -25.39 -9.30
C LYS A 121 9.75 -24.53 -8.07
N GLY A 122 9.64 -23.22 -8.26
CA GLY A 122 9.33 -22.26 -7.21
C GLY A 122 7.90 -22.30 -6.69
N LYS A 123 6.97 -22.94 -7.42
CA LYS A 123 5.55 -23.05 -7.02
C LYS A 123 5.37 -23.65 -5.62
N LYS A 124 6.21 -24.64 -5.25
CA LYS A 124 6.19 -25.24 -3.91
C LYS A 124 6.61 -24.22 -2.83
N GLY A 125 7.64 -23.43 -3.10
CA GLY A 125 8.14 -22.41 -2.16
C GLY A 125 7.13 -21.29 -1.91
N PHE A 126 6.23 -21.00 -2.85
CA PHE A 126 5.18 -20.00 -2.68
C PHE A 126 4.23 -20.27 -1.52
N GLN A 127 4.13 -21.50 -1.05
CA GLN A 127 3.29 -21.82 0.11
C GLN A 127 3.69 -21.03 1.38
N VAL A 128 4.95 -20.66 1.51
CA VAL A 128 5.44 -19.77 2.58
C VAL A 128 4.80 -18.38 2.46
N CYS A 129 4.59 -17.92 1.25
CA CYS A 129 4.03 -16.58 0.96
C CYS A 129 2.50 -16.56 1.04
N ALA A 130 1.87 -17.69 0.74
CA ALA A 130 0.42 -17.82 0.62
C ALA A 130 -0.34 -17.51 1.92
N ALA A 131 0.31 -17.64 3.08
CA ALA A 131 -0.29 -17.31 4.39
C ALA A 131 -0.74 -15.84 4.47
N CYS A 132 0.02 -14.92 3.85
CA CYS A 132 -0.33 -13.49 3.81
C CYS A 132 -0.88 -13.08 2.45
N HIS A 133 -0.27 -13.53 1.34
CA HIS A 133 -0.64 -13.10 -0.01
C HIS A 133 -1.78 -13.89 -0.65
N GLY A 134 -2.36 -14.86 0.09
CA GLY A 134 -3.39 -15.74 -0.43
C GLY A 134 -2.83 -16.91 -1.29
N PRO A 135 -3.57 -18.01 -1.41
CA PRO A 135 -3.12 -19.20 -2.14
C PRO A 135 -2.96 -18.96 -3.65
N ASP A 136 -3.64 -17.98 -4.18
CA ASP A 136 -3.59 -17.53 -5.59
C ASP A 136 -2.76 -16.26 -5.79
N GLY A 137 -2.16 -15.71 -4.71
CA GLY A 137 -1.32 -14.52 -4.75
C GLY A 137 -2.06 -13.20 -4.90
N LYS A 138 -3.39 -13.16 -4.70
CA LYS A 138 -4.21 -11.93 -4.87
C LYS A 138 -4.12 -10.94 -3.72
N GLY A 139 -3.33 -11.24 -2.71
CA GLY A 139 -3.17 -10.39 -1.56
C GLY A 139 -4.22 -10.62 -0.48
N ASN A 140 -4.12 -9.83 0.58
CA ASN A 140 -5.06 -9.81 1.69
C ASN A 140 -5.08 -8.41 2.31
N GLN A 141 -6.18 -7.70 2.16
CA GLN A 141 -6.33 -6.33 2.64
C GLN A 141 -6.37 -6.23 4.18
N ASP A 142 -6.79 -7.28 4.89
CA ASP A 142 -6.83 -7.28 6.36
C ASP A 142 -5.44 -7.12 6.98
N VAL A 143 -4.41 -7.60 6.29
CA VAL A 143 -3.02 -7.52 6.74
C VAL A 143 -2.16 -6.61 5.85
N GLY A 144 -2.75 -5.94 4.87
CA GLY A 144 -2.03 -5.08 3.92
C GLY A 144 -1.06 -5.84 3.02
N ALA A 145 -1.30 -7.13 2.78
CA ALA A 145 -0.46 -7.92 1.88
C ALA A 145 -0.86 -7.65 0.42
N PRO A 146 0.07 -7.17 -0.44
CA PRO A 146 -0.24 -6.80 -1.81
C PRO A 146 -0.64 -7.99 -2.69
N ASN A 147 -1.41 -7.68 -3.73
CA ASN A 147 -1.67 -8.56 -4.85
C ASN A 147 -0.38 -8.79 -5.66
N LEU A 148 0.02 -10.03 -5.83
CA LEU A 148 1.21 -10.43 -6.59
C LEU A 148 0.87 -10.85 -8.03
N THR A 149 -0.41 -10.77 -8.42
CA THR A 149 -0.85 -11.18 -9.76
C THR A 149 -0.97 -10.01 -10.75
N ASP A 150 -0.83 -8.78 -10.27
CA ASP A 150 -0.78 -7.58 -11.11
C ASP A 150 0.68 -7.15 -11.42
N ARG A 151 0.84 -5.95 -11.99
CA ARG A 151 2.15 -5.40 -12.34
C ARG A 151 2.57 -4.22 -11.47
N ILE A 152 1.90 -4.04 -10.32
CA ILE A 152 2.18 -2.95 -9.39
C ILE A 152 3.18 -3.45 -8.34
N TRP A 153 4.38 -2.90 -8.38
CA TRP A 153 5.50 -3.30 -7.52
C TRP A 153 6.00 -2.10 -6.72
N LEU A 154 5.37 -1.85 -5.58
CA LEU A 154 5.63 -0.69 -4.72
C LEU A 154 7.10 -0.56 -4.31
N HIS A 155 7.75 -1.68 -4.01
CA HIS A 155 9.14 -1.71 -3.54
C HIS A 155 10.15 -2.05 -4.65
N GLY A 156 9.67 -2.15 -5.89
CA GLY A 156 10.46 -2.51 -7.07
C GLY A 156 10.25 -3.95 -7.49
N GLY A 157 9.96 -4.10 -8.79
CA GLY A 157 9.70 -5.37 -9.44
C GLY A 157 10.95 -6.05 -9.98
N GLY A 158 10.69 -7.12 -10.72
CA GLY A 158 11.72 -7.96 -11.33
C GLY A 158 12.41 -8.90 -10.33
N LEU A 159 13.25 -9.77 -10.85
CA LEU A 159 13.85 -10.85 -10.04
C LEU A 159 14.60 -10.33 -8.82
N LYS A 160 15.41 -9.29 -8.98
CA LYS A 160 16.19 -8.71 -7.87
C LYS A 160 15.29 -8.10 -6.79
N GLY A 161 14.21 -7.42 -7.20
CA GLY A 161 13.27 -6.81 -6.26
C GLY A 161 12.54 -7.86 -5.44
N VAL A 162 12.00 -8.88 -6.08
CA VAL A 162 11.29 -9.97 -5.40
C VAL A 162 12.23 -10.79 -4.50
N MET A 163 13.45 -11.13 -4.97
CA MET A 163 14.45 -11.79 -4.13
C MET A 163 14.85 -10.92 -2.92
N HIS A 164 14.96 -9.60 -3.09
CA HIS A 164 15.22 -8.68 -1.99
C HIS A 164 14.08 -8.74 -0.95
N ALA A 165 12.83 -8.70 -1.41
CA ALA A 165 11.66 -8.82 -0.55
C ALA A 165 11.68 -10.13 0.27
N ILE A 166 11.94 -11.26 -0.37
CA ILE A 166 12.00 -12.57 0.31
C ILE A 166 13.14 -12.62 1.34
N ASN A 167 14.32 -12.09 0.99
CA ASN A 167 15.48 -12.15 1.86
C ASN A 167 15.42 -11.19 3.04
N ASN A 168 14.93 -9.98 2.84
CA ASN A 168 15.07 -8.89 3.81
C ASN A 168 13.73 -8.45 4.41
N GLY A 169 12.62 -8.78 3.76
CA GLY A 169 11.32 -8.24 4.13
C GLY A 169 11.20 -6.74 3.90
N PHE A 170 10.11 -6.18 4.42
CA PHE A 170 9.86 -4.74 4.45
C PHE A 170 9.18 -4.35 5.76
N ASP A 171 9.50 -3.15 6.22
CA ASP A 171 8.84 -2.45 7.30
C ASP A 171 8.45 -1.07 6.76
N SER A 172 7.15 -0.81 6.65
CA SER A 172 6.61 0.37 5.99
C SER A 172 5.58 1.03 6.90
N GLN A 173 5.70 2.33 7.08
CA GLN A 173 4.79 3.07 7.94
C GLN A 173 4.19 4.28 7.23
N MET A 174 2.87 4.41 7.31
CA MET A 174 2.13 5.63 7.07
C MET A 174 1.74 6.21 8.43
N PRO A 175 2.20 7.41 8.81
CA PRO A 175 1.87 8.00 10.12
C PRO A 175 0.38 8.36 10.22
N ALA A 176 -0.13 8.38 11.45
CA ALA A 176 -1.46 8.89 11.74
C ALA A 176 -1.52 10.43 11.56
N HIS A 177 -2.66 10.93 11.09
CA HIS A 177 -2.92 12.36 10.87
C HIS A 177 -4.19 12.83 11.59
N LYS A 178 -4.40 12.37 12.80
CA LYS A 178 -5.59 12.67 13.62
C LYS A 178 -5.50 13.95 14.46
N ASP A 179 -4.31 14.57 14.55
CA ASP A 179 -4.05 15.78 15.37
C ASP A 179 -3.88 17.06 14.56
#